data_8bf5f4cb7f07600a96fec427076ccaf5
#
_entry.id   8bf5f4cb7f07600a96fec427076ccaf5
#
_cell.length_a   1.000
_cell.length_b   1.000
_cell.length_c   1.000
_cell.angle_alpha   90.00
_cell.angle_beta   90.00
_cell.angle_gamma   90.00
#
_symmetry.space_group_name_H-M   'P 1'
#
loop_
_entity.id
_entity.type
_entity.pdbx_description
1 polymer ?
#
loop_
_entity_poly.entity_id
_entity_poly.type
_entity_poly.pdbx_seq_one_letter_code
_entity_poly.pdbx_strand_id
1 'polypeptide(L)'
;ELFQKFKLKVAEAEALGYDTIPKLKKELEGYRKQLAFPYLIDSSQNQVLVMEAYERTQFEIRASHILITVNPNALPADTLAAYNRLMGLKARLDKGEDFASVAKMKNGSDDPSVQNNGGDLGYFTAFQMVYPFEDNAYKTAVGQVSNPFRTRYGYHIVKVTDKRQARGTIKVAHLMISTGKEVSQEAKDNAEKKINEIYQKLLAGAKWDE
;
A
#
# COMPACT_ATOMS: atom_id res chain seq x y z
N GLU A 1 30.16 -46.53 13.71
CA GLU A 1 29.74 -46.57 15.13
C GLU A 1 28.75 -45.47 15.47
N LEU A 2 29.01 -44.17 15.20
CA LEU A 2 28.08 -43.07 15.48
C LEU A 2 26.75 -43.20 14.70
N PHE A 3 26.83 -43.56 13.42
CA PHE A 3 25.64 -43.76 12.59
C PHE A 3 24.78 -44.94 13.11
N GLN A 4 25.38 -46.02 13.52
CA GLN A 4 24.66 -47.15 14.08
C GLN A 4 23.96 -46.76 15.38
N LYS A 5 24.65 -46.07 16.30
CA LYS A 5 24.04 -45.55 17.53
C LYS A 5 22.88 -44.59 17.26
N PHE A 6 23.00 -43.71 16.24
CA PHE A 6 21.92 -42.84 15.80
C PHE A 6 20.69 -43.64 15.32
N LYS A 7 20.91 -44.64 14.44
CA LYS A 7 19.85 -45.46 13.90
C LYS A 7 19.13 -46.28 14.98
N LEU A 8 19.87 -46.81 15.97
CA LEU A 8 19.25 -47.52 17.10
C LEU A 8 18.36 -46.57 17.94
N LYS A 9 18.82 -45.35 18.20
CA LYS A 9 17.99 -44.37 18.92
C LYS A 9 16.72 -44.00 18.16
N VAL A 10 16.78 -43.86 16.83
CA VAL A 10 15.62 -43.59 15.99
C VAL A 10 14.64 -44.72 16.04
N ALA A 11 15.14 -45.97 15.87
CA ALA A 11 14.27 -47.19 15.92
C ALA A 11 13.60 -47.35 17.29
N GLU A 12 14.31 -47.07 18.38
CA GLU A 12 13.73 -47.10 19.74
C GLU A 12 12.66 -45.99 19.91
N ALA A 13 12.92 -44.75 19.43
CA ALA A 13 11.98 -43.68 19.52
C ALA A 13 10.70 -43.95 18.71
N GLU A 14 10.82 -44.58 17.54
CA GLU A 14 9.69 -45.02 16.72
C GLU A 14 8.91 -46.15 17.42
N ALA A 15 9.61 -47.14 18.00
CA ALA A 15 8.98 -48.23 18.76
C ALA A 15 8.21 -47.69 19.98
N LEU A 16 8.67 -46.63 20.61
CA LEU A 16 8.01 -45.95 21.72
C LEU A 16 6.88 -44.97 21.26
N GLY A 17 6.67 -44.82 19.96
CA GLY A 17 5.62 -43.98 19.37
C GLY A 17 5.90 -42.49 19.44
N TYR A 18 7.13 -42.06 19.62
CA TYR A 18 7.49 -40.63 19.68
C TYR A 18 7.24 -39.91 18.35
N ASP A 19 7.33 -40.62 17.23
CA ASP A 19 6.98 -40.13 15.89
C ASP A 19 5.47 -39.79 15.74
N THR A 20 4.63 -40.33 16.66
CA THR A 20 3.18 -40.11 16.64
C THR A 20 2.73 -38.91 17.49
N ILE A 21 3.61 -38.34 18.31
CA ILE A 21 3.32 -37.22 19.19
C ILE A 21 2.89 -35.97 18.36
N PRO A 22 1.67 -35.41 18.60
CA PRO A 22 1.14 -34.31 17.77
C PRO A 22 2.06 -33.09 17.68
N LYS A 23 2.76 -32.77 18.76
CA LYS A 23 3.72 -31.65 18.82
C LYS A 23 4.87 -31.88 17.87
N LEU A 24 5.49 -33.08 17.89
CA LEU A 24 6.62 -33.43 17.03
C LEU A 24 6.20 -33.50 15.55
N LYS A 25 5.02 -34.07 15.26
CA LYS A 25 4.47 -34.07 13.89
C LYS A 25 4.28 -32.66 13.34
N LYS A 26 3.71 -31.76 14.14
CA LYS A 26 3.51 -30.35 13.74
C LYS A 26 4.85 -29.62 13.49
N GLU A 27 5.82 -29.89 14.34
CA GLU A 27 7.17 -29.30 14.21
C GLU A 27 7.87 -29.83 12.95
N LEU A 28 7.83 -31.13 12.73
CA LEU A 28 8.41 -31.75 11.53
C LEU A 28 7.73 -31.25 10.24
N GLU A 29 6.41 -31.09 10.26
CA GLU A 29 5.69 -30.51 9.14
C GLU A 29 6.10 -29.06 8.88
N GLY A 30 6.35 -28.30 9.95
CA GLY A 30 6.91 -26.94 9.87
C GLY A 30 8.26 -26.91 9.15
N TYR A 31 9.20 -27.79 9.56
CA TYR A 31 10.50 -27.89 8.89
C TYR A 31 10.39 -28.34 7.44
N ARG A 32 9.51 -29.30 7.13
CA ARG A 32 9.27 -29.73 5.74
C ARG A 32 8.77 -28.59 4.88
N LYS A 33 7.83 -27.78 5.38
CA LYS A 33 7.33 -26.58 4.68
C LYS A 33 8.43 -25.56 4.45
N GLN A 34 9.27 -25.29 5.47
CA GLN A 34 10.39 -24.37 5.34
C GLN A 34 11.43 -24.84 4.29
N LEU A 35 11.75 -26.15 4.29
CA LEU A 35 12.67 -26.72 3.30
C LEU A 35 12.09 -26.76 1.89
N ALA A 36 10.77 -26.97 1.76
CA ALA A 36 10.10 -27.00 0.47
C ALA A 36 9.90 -25.61 -0.12
N PHE A 37 9.78 -24.58 0.70
CA PHE A 37 9.43 -23.22 0.28
C PHE A 37 10.31 -22.67 -0.85
N PRO A 38 11.67 -22.77 -0.81
CA PRO A 38 12.52 -22.31 -1.90
C PRO A 38 12.26 -22.99 -3.25
N TYR A 39 11.79 -24.25 -3.22
CA TYR A 39 11.47 -25.01 -4.43
C TYR A 39 10.07 -24.72 -5.00
N LEU A 40 9.22 -24.05 -4.21
CA LEU A 40 7.89 -23.61 -4.63
C LEU A 40 7.89 -22.19 -5.20
N ILE A 41 9.01 -21.49 -5.09
CA ILE A 41 9.16 -20.13 -5.62
C ILE A 41 9.72 -20.23 -7.04
N ASP A 42 8.98 -19.68 -8.00
CA ASP A 42 9.48 -19.48 -9.34
C ASP A 42 10.39 -18.24 -9.37
N SER A 43 11.71 -18.47 -9.36
CA SER A 43 12.70 -17.40 -9.37
C SER A 43 12.65 -16.54 -10.65
N SER A 44 12.17 -17.11 -11.77
CA SER A 44 12.01 -16.37 -13.02
C SER A 44 10.91 -15.32 -12.90
N GLN A 45 9.79 -15.66 -12.29
CA GLN A 45 8.70 -14.72 -12.01
C GLN A 45 9.11 -13.63 -11.01
N ASN A 46 9.89 -13.98 -10.00
CA ASN A 46 10.43 -13.00 -9.07
C ASN A 46 11.31 -11.97 -9.78
N GLN A 47 12.13 -12.38 -10.72
CA GLN A 47 12.99 -11.48 -11.47
C GLN A 47 12.19 -10.53 -12.34
N VAL A 48 11.12 -11.00 -12.98
CA VAL A 48 10.19 -10.15 -13.75
C VAL A 48 9.54 -9.10 -12.84
N LEU A 49 9.04 -9.50 -11.67
CA LEU A 49 8.42 -8.58 -10.72
C LEU A 49 9.42 -7.55 -10.15
N VAL A 50 10.67 -7.95 -9.91
CA VAL A 50 11.73 -7.04 -9.46
C VAL A 50 12.04 -6.00 -10.54
N MET A 51 12.14 -6.43 -11.80
CA MET A 51 12.38 -5.51 -12.92
C MET A 51 11.21 -4.56 -13.12
N GLU A 52 9.97 -5.06 -13.06
CA GLU A 52 8.76 -4.24 -13.11
C GLU A 52 8.75 -3.18 -12.00
N ALA A 53 9.03 -3.59 -10.78
CA ALA A 53 9.11 -2.67 -9.65
C ALA A 53 10.22 -1.62 -9.84
N TYR A 54 11.39 -2.03 -10.32
CA TYR A 54 12.48 -1.11 -10.62
C TYR A 54 12.09 -0.08 -11.69
N GLU A 55 11.49 -0.52 -12.79
CA GLU A 55 11.01 0.40 -13.84
C GLU A 55 9.96 1.39 -13.30
N ARG A 56 9.04 0.92 -12.46
CA ARG A 56 8.03 1.77 -11.84
C ARG A 56 8.65 2.81 -10.88
N THR A 57 9.73 2.49 -10.17
CA THR A 57 10.41 3.47 -9.30
C THR A 57 11.06 4.62 -10.06
N GLN A 58 11.27 4.49 -11.37
CA GLN A 58 11.80 5.57 -12.20
C GLN A 58 10.78 6.69 -12.47
N PHE A 59 9.50 6.44 -12.20
CA PHE A 59 8.42 7.37 -12.49
C PHE A 59 7.49 7.57 -11.29
N GLU A 60 6.97 8.78 -11.18
CA GLU A 60 5.84 9.11 -10.32
C GLU A 60 4.60 9.31 -11.18
N ILE A 61 3.49 8.76 -10.73
CA ILE A 61 2.18 8.87 -11.36
C ILE A 61 1.27 9.72 -10.47
N ARG A 62 0.59 10.70 -11.05
CA ARG A 62 -0.53 11.38 -10.41
C ARG A 62 -1.83 10.79 -10.92
N ALA A 63 -2.68 10.36 -10.00
CA ALA A 63 -3.95 9.77 -10.38
C ALA A 63 -5.07 10.16 -9.43
N SER A 64 -6.28 10.17 -9.99
CA SER A 64 -7.51 10.24 -9.21
C SER A 64 -8.22 8.91 -9.24
N HIS A 65 -8.95 8.55 -8.17
CA HIS A 65 -9.67 7.30 -8.09
C HIS A 65 -11.12 7.46 -7.62
N ILE A 66 -11.92 6.48 -7.98
CA ILE A 66 -13.25 6.23 -7.41
C ILE A 66 -13.20 4.84 -6.78
N LEU A 67 -13.61 4.74 -5.52
CA LEU A 67 -13.73 3.50 -4.78
C LEU A 67 -15.20 3.20 -4.49
N ILE A 68 -15.62 1.98 -4.78
CA ILE A 68 -16.87 1.40 -4.25
C ILE A 68 -16.46 0.31 -3.28
N THR A 69 -16.67 0.55 -2.00
CA THR A 69 -16.25 -0.35 -0.91
C THR A 69 -17.02 -1.66 -0.97
N VAL A 70 -16.31 -2.76 -0.82
CA VAL A 70 -16.88 -4.11 -0.73
C VAL A 70 -16.18 -4.85 0.39
N ASN A 71 -16.96 -5.37 1.34
CA ASN A 71 -16.41 -6.22 2.39
C ASN A 71 -15.73 -7.45 1.76
N PRO A 72 -14.54 -7.89 2.23
CA PRO A 72 -13.89 -9.10 1.74
C PRO A 72 -14.78 -10.35 1.77
N ASN A 73 -15.68 -10.42 2.76
CA ASN A 73 -16.64 -11.52 2.94
C ASN A 73 -18.05 -11.19 2.43
N ALA A 74 -18.19 -10.19 1.56
CA ALA A 74 -19.49 -9.82 0.99
C ALA A 74 -20.10 -10.94 0.16
N LEU A 75 -21.41 -11.04 0.19
CA LEU A 75 -22.13 -12.00 -0.64
C LEU A 75 -21.97 -11.66 -2.14
N PRO A 76 -22.11 -12.65 -3.03
CA PRO A 76 -22.02 -12.42 -4.47
C PRO A 76 -22.97 -11.33 -4.98
N ALA A 77 -24.17 -11.24 -4.43
CA ALA A 77 -25.15 -10.21 -4.79
C ALA A 77 -24.67 -8.80 -4.46
N ASP A 78 -24.07 -8.58 -3.28
CA ASP A 78 -23.53 -7.30 -2.84
C ASP A 78 -22.31 -6.89 -3.68
N THR A 79 -21.48 -7.87 -3.98
CA THR A 79 -20.31 -7.70 -4.86
C THR A 79 -20.74 -7.27 -6.26
N LEU A 80 -21.78 -7.90 -6.82
CA LEU A 80 -22.33 -7.56 -8.12
C LEU A 80 -22.99 -6.17 -8.12
N ALA A 81 -23.73 -5.83 -7.07
CA ALA A 81 -24.33 -4.51 -6.92
C ALA A 81 -23.26 -3.40 -6.90
N ALA A 82 -22.17 -3.60 -6.15
CA ALA A 82 -21.05 -2.67 -6.11
C ALA A 82 -20.38 -2.51 -7.48
N TYR A 83 -20.15 -3.61 -8.17
CA TYR A 83 -19.58 -3.61 -9.53
C TYR A 83 -20.48 -2.84 -10.51
N ASN A 84 -21.80 -3.12 -10.50
CA ASN A 84 -22.75 -2.46 -11.37
C ASN A 84 -22.84 -0.94 -11.09
N ARG A 85 -22.75 -0.54 -9.80
CA ARG A 85 -22.65 0.87 -9.42
C ARG A 85 -21.42 1.52 -10.02
N LEU A 86 -20.25 0.88 -9.92
CA LEU A 86 -19.02 1.39 -10.50
C LEU A 86 -19.10 1.48 -12.02
N MET A 87 -19.71 0.50 -12.70
CA MET A 87 -19.92 0.53 -14.15
C MET A 87 -20.81 1.70 -14.58
N GLY A 88 -21.82 2.05 -13.79
CA GLY A 88 -22.64 3.25 -14.02
C GLY A 88 -21.82 4.55 -13.96
N LEU A 89 -20.89 4.65 -12.97
CA LEU A 89 -19.96 5.78 -12.87
C LEU A 89 -18.97 5.81 -14.04
N LYS A 90 -18.43 4.65 -14.40
CA LYS A 90 -17.53 4.50 -15.56
C LYS A 90 -18.19 4.99 -16.85
N ALA A 91 -19.45 4.60 -17.10
CA ALA A 91 -20.18 5.01 -18.29
C ALA A 91 -20.38 6.54 -18.39
N ARG A 92 -20.45 7.24 -17.25
CA ARG A 92 -20.51 8.72 -17.21
C ARG A 92 -19.16 9.34 -17.56
N LEU A 93 -18.07 8.78 -17.00
CA LEU A 93 -16.70 9.20 -17.32
C LEU A 93 -16.36 8.98 -18.80
N ASP A 94 -16.82 7.87 -19.39
CA ASP A 94 -16.63 7.57 -20.81
C ASP A 94 -17.38 8.53 -21.74
N LYS A 95 -18.46 9.17 -21.24
CA LYS A 95 -19.16 10.26 -21.92
C LYS A 95 -18.48 11.63 -21.77
N GLY A 96 -17.36 11.69 -21.04
CA GLY A 96 -16.58 12.91 -20.86
C GLY A 96 -16.99 13.75 -19.65
N GLU A 97 -17.81 13.23 -18.73
CA GLU A 97 -18.11 13.95 -17.50
C GLU A 97 -16.84 14.15 -16.65
N ASP A 98 -16.77 15.27 -15.94
CA ASP A 98 -15.61 15.56 -15.09
C ASP A 98 -15.44 14.53 -13.96
N PHE A 99 -14.23 14.01 -13.82
CA PHE A 99 -13.92 12.94 -12.88
C PHE A 99 -14.22 13.31 -11.43
N ALA A 100 -13.80 14.52 -11.01
CA ALA A 100 -14.00 14.97 -9.64
C ALA A 100 -15.49 15.18 -9.33
N SER A 101 -16.25 15.67 -10.30
CA SER A 101 -17.72 15.83 -10.19
C SER A 101 -18.42 14.49 -10.04
N VAL A 102 -18.07 13.48 -10.84
CA VAL A 102 -18.60 12.11 -10.74
C VAL A 102 -18.19 11.47 -9.42
N ALA A 103 -16.94 11.67 -8.96
CA ALA A 103 -16.45 11.13 -7.70
C ALA A 103 -17.17 11.71 -6.47
N LYS A 104 -17.47 13.01 -6.46
CA LYS A 104 -18.14 13.75 -5.37
C LYS A 104 -19.64 13.60 -5.30
N MET A 105 -20.28 13.14 -6.37
CA MET A 105 -21.73 13.04 -6.42
C MET A 105 -22.30 12.10 -5.35
N LYS A 106 -23.58 12.22 -5.02
CA LYS A 106 -24.29 11.25 -4.19
C LYS A 106 -24.20 9.86 -4.84
N ASN A 107 -23.74 8.87 -4.10
CA ASN A 107 -23.41 7.53 -4.60
C ASN A 107 -22.25 7.50 -5.62
N GLY A 108 -21.37 8.50 -5.61
CA GLY A 108 -20.09 8.48 -6.32
C GLY A 108 -19.07 7.58 -5.65
N SER A 109 -17.95 8.12 -5.20
CA SER A 109 -16.94 7.37 -4.46
C SER A 109 -17.31 7.20 -2.98
N ASP A 110 -16.95 6.04 -2.42
CA ASP A 110 -17.06 5.75 -0.98
C ASP A 110 -15.79 6.18 -0.20
N ASP A 111 -14.77 6.72 -0.88
CA ASP A 111 -13.59 7.27 -0.22
C ASP A 111 -13.96 8.54 0.56
N PRO A 112 -13.73 8.58 1.90
CA PRO A 112 -14.08 9.74 2.71
C PRO A 112 -13.35 11.03 2.29
N SER A 113 -12.18 10.94 1.69
CA SER A 113 -11.38 12.09 1.26
C SER A 113 -11.91 12.77 -0.01
N VAL A 114 -12.78 12.09 -0.76
CA VAL A 114 -13.24 12.52 -2.09
C VAL A 114 -13.91 13.90 -2.08
N GLN A 115 -14.61 14.24 -1.01
CA GLN A 115 -15.28 15.55 -0.91
C GLN A 115 -14.28 16.69 -0.91
N ASN A 116 -13.10 16.49 -0.37
CA ASN A 116 -12.03 17.49 -0.29
C ASN A 116 -11.19 17.50 -1.56
N ASN A 117 -10.71 16.31 -2.00
CA ASN A 117 -9.71 16.18 -3.06
C ASN A 117 -10.27 15.79 -4.44
N GLY A 118 -11.58 15.50 -4.56
CA GLY A 118 -12.18 15.05 -5.83
C GLY A 118 -11.66 13.68 -6.29
N GLY A 119 -11.09 12.90 -5.39
CA GLY A 119 -10.47 11.62 -5.66
C GLY A 119 -8.99 11.71 -6.04
N ASP A 120 -8.40 12.91 -6.13
CA ASP A 120 -6.97 13.10 -6.46
C ASP A 120 -6.09 12.61 -5.30
N LEU A 121 -5.23 11.64 -5.58
CA LEU A 121 -4.29 11.04 -4.64
C LEU A 121 -2.92 11.74 -4.64
N GLY A 122 -2.73 12.72 -5.52
CA GLY A 122 -1.42 13.30 -5.75
C GLY A 122 -0.47 12.34 -6.49
N TYR A 123 0.82 12.65 -6.44
CA TYR A 123 1.85 11.79 -7.01
C TYR A 123 2.22 10.66 -6.05
N PHE A 124 2.38 9.47 -6.62
CA PHE A 124 2.89 8.29 -5.93
C PHE A 124 3.83 7.48 -6.83
N THR A 125 4.66 6.67 -6.23
CA THR A 125 5.59 5.75 -6.91
C THR A 125 5.32 4.30 -6.48
N ALA A 126 6.12 3.37 -6.99
CA ALA A 126 6.04 1.96 -6.63
C ALA A 126 6.07 1.75 -5.09
N PHE A 127 5.36 0.74 -4.62
CA PHE A 127 5.20 0.32 -3.22
C PHE A 127 4.43 1.27 -2.30
N GLN A 128 3.88 2.37 -2.81
CA GLN A 128 3.06 3.28 -2.01
C GLN A 128 1.57 2.89 -2.01
N MET A 129 1.15 2.12 -3.01
CA MET A 129 -0.23 1.63 -3.14
C MET A 129 -0.26 0.09 -3.09
N VAL A 130 -1.43 -0.49 -2.86
CA VAL A 130 -1.60 -1.95 -3.00
C VAL A 130 -1.37 -2.36 -4.45
N TYR A 131 -0.68 -3.49 -4.67
CA TYR A 131 -0.22 -3.91 -5.99
C TYR A 131 -1.30 -3.88 -7.09
N PRO A 132 -2.55 -4.38 -6.89
CA PRO A 132 -3.56 -4.29 -7.95
C PRO A 132 -3.93 -2.85 -8.33
N PHE A 133 -3.86 -1.91 -7.39
CA PHE A 133 -4.10 -0.49 -7.66
C PHE A 133 -2.93 0.12 -8.45
N GLU A 134 -1.73 -0.11 -7.98
CA GLU A 134 -0.50 0.33 -8.62
C GLU A 134 -0.39 -0.20 -10.06
N ASP A 135 -0.61 -1.50 -10.25
CA ASP A 135 -0.54 -2.15 -11.55
C ASP A 135 -1.50 -1.52 -12.56
N ASN A 136 -2.74 -1.27 -12.17
CA ASN A 136 -3.71 -0.61 -13.03
C ASN A 136 -3.36 0.85 -13.30
N ALA A 137 -2.84 1.59 -12.31
CA ALA A 137 -2.42 2.96 -12.50
C ALA A 137 -1.24 3.07 -13.47
N TYR A 138 -0.21 2.22 -13.34
CA TYR A 138 0.95 2.25 -14.25
C TYR A 138 0.63 1.79 -15.67
N LYS A 139 -0.36 0.92 -15.85
CA LYS A 139 -0.84 0.44 -17.17
C LYS A 139 -1.80 1.42 -17.86
N THR A 140 -2.37 2.36 -17.13
CA THR A 140 -3.31 3.34 -17.68
C THR A 140 -2.54 4.52 -18.27
N ALA A 141 -2.82 4.87 -19.52
CA ALA A 141 -2.19 6.02 -20.17
C ALA A 141 -2.62 7.34 -19.53
N VAL A 142 -1.74 8.35 -19.59
CA VAL A 142 -2.05 9.70 -19.10
C VAL A 142 -3.28 10.26 -19.81
N GLY A 143 -4.20 10.83 -19.06
CA GLY A 143 -5.49 11.34 -19.54
C GLY A 143 -6.59 10.29 -19.61
N GLN A 144 -6.29 8.99 -19.51
CA GLN A 144 -7.26 7.92 -19.65
C GLN A 144 -7.80 7.44 -18.29
N VAL A 145 -8.96 6.78 -18.36
CA VAL A 145 -9.63 6.13 -17.23
C VAL A 145 -9.46 4.62 -17.37
N SER A 146 -9.02 3.96 -16.33
CA SER A 146 -8.81 2.50 -16.32
C SER A 146 -10.13 1.72 -16.49
N ASN A 147 -10.02 0.45 -16.81
CA ASN A 147 -11.09 -0.50 -16.58
C ASN A 147 -11.30 -0.70 -15.06
N PRO A 148 -12.51 -1.12 -14.63
CA PRO A 148 -12.77 -1.50 -13.25
C PRO A 148 -11.86 -2.64 -12.81
N PHE A 149 -11.29 -2.52 -11.61
CA PHE A 149 -10.48 -3.56 -11.00
C PHE A 149 -10.78 -3.69 -9.50
N ARG A 150 -10.39 -4.81 -8.91
CA ARG A 150 -10.68 -5.12 -7.50
C ARG A 150 -9.42 -5.09 -6.67
N THR A 151 -9.55 -4.52 -5.46
CA THR A 151 -8.56 -4.64 -4.38
C THR A 151 -9.24 -5.24 -3.14
N ARG A 152 -8.50 -5.39 -2.04
CA ARG A 152 -9.06 -5.78 -0.74
C ARG A 152 -10.09 -4.78 -0.18
N TYR A 153 -10.09 -3.55 -0.67
CA TYR A 153 -11.01 -2.49 -0.22
C TYR A 153 -12.33 -2.47 -0.99
N GLY A 154 -12.34 -2.97 -2.22
CA GLY A 154 -13.50 -2.94 -3.10
C GLY A 154 -13.12 -2.80 -4.56
N TYR A 155 -14.03 -2.26 -5.34
CA TYR A 155 -13.83 -1.97 -6.76
C TYR A 155 -13.35 -0.54 -6.99
N HIS A 156 -12.43 -0.38 -7.90
CA HIS A 156 -11.82 0.90 -8.25
C HIS A 156 -11.89 1.17 -9.75
N ILE A 157 -11.94 2.46 -10.10
CA ILE A 157 -11.47 3.02 -11.36
C ILE A 157 -10.46 4.11 -11.06
N VAL A 158 -9.44 4.24 -11.89
CA VAL A 158 -8.37 5.22 -11.78
C VAL A 158 -8.32 6.05 -13.05
N LYS A 159 -8.14 7.36 -12.92
CA LYS A 159 -7.77 8.26 -14.00
C LYS A 159 -6.35 8.74 -13.76
N VAL A 160 -5.45 8.44 -14.67
CA VAL A 160 -4.08 8.97 -14.61
C VAL A 160 -4.08 10.37 -15.21
N THR A 161 -3.64 11.35 -14.41
CA THR A 161 -3.62 12.76 -14.82
C THR A 161 -2.26 13.22 -15.26
N ASP A 162 -1.20 12.62 -14.71
CA ASP A 162 0.19 12.96 -15.09
C ASP A 162 1.14 11.79 -14.81
N LYS A 163 2.26 11.78 -15.51
CA LYS A 163 3.39 10.86 -15.29
C LYS A 163 4.69 11.63 -15.49
N ARG A 164 5.55 11.60 -14.49
CA ARG A 164 6.83 12.31 -14.55
C ARG A 164 7.97 11.42 -14.08
N GLN A 165 9.20 11.81 -14.36
CA GLN A 165 10.37 11.16 -13.80
C GLN A 165 10.38 11.33 -12.29
N ALA A 166 10.70 10.25 -11.55
CA ALA A 166 10.77 10.27 -10.10
C ALA A 166 11.81 11.29 -9.63
N ARG A 167 11.43 12.10 -8.66
CA ARG A 167 12.33 13.14 -8.09
C ARG A 167 13.39 12.56 -7.17
N GLY A 168 13.31 11.26 -6.89
CA GLY A 168 14.23 10.58 -5.98
C GLY A 168 13.93 10.85 -4.52
N THR A 169 14.92 10.58 -3.68
CA THR A 169 14.84 10.76 -2.22
C THR A 169 15.63 12.00 -1.81
N ILE A 170 15.04 12.84 -0.97
CA ILE A 170 15.74 13.96 -0.35
C ILE A 170 15.89 13.70 1.14
N LYS A 171 17.04 14.07 1.69
CA LYS A 171 17.25 14.07 3.13
C LYS A 171 16.79 15.42 3.68
N VAL A 172 15.85 15.40 4.60
CA VAL A 172 15.33 16.60 5.25
C VAL A 172 15.51 16.48 6.75
N ALA A 173 15.69 17.62 7.41
CA ALA A 173 15.57 17.74 8.84
C ALA A 173 14.44 18.72 9.15
N HIS A 174 13.71 18.48 10.23
CA HIS A 174 12.69 19.44 10.67
C HIS A 174 12.82 19.68 12.17
N LEU A 175 12.43 20.87 12.58
CA LEU A 175 12.31 21.25 13.97
C LEU A 175 10.86 21.59 14.25
N MET A 176 10.31 20.97 15.30
CA MET A 176 8.93 21.16 15.70
C MET A 176 8.85 21.59 17.16
N ILE A 177 8.09 22.62 17.44
CA ILE A 177 7.68 22.96 18.80
C ILE A 177 6.25 22.47 18.98
N SER A 178 6.10 21.42 19.78
CA SER A 178 4.79 20.79 20.02
C SER A 178 3.92 21.70 20.89
N THR A 179 2.72 22.01 20.40
CA THR A 179 1.64 22.59 21.19
C THR A 179 0.53 21.54 21.30
N GLY A 180 0.05 21.25 22.51
CA GLY A 180 -1.04 20.28 22.70
C GLY A 180 -2.34 20.69 21.96
N LYS A 181 -3.32 19.79 21.86
CA LYS A 181 -4.59 20.08 21.16
C LYS A 181 -5.42 21.18 21.83
N GLU A 182 -5.34 21.29 23.15
CA GLU A 182 -6.05 22.29 23.97
C GLU A 182 -5.03 23.19 24.69
N VAL A 183 -4.52 24.18 24.00
CA VAL A 183 -3.49 25.09 24.54
C VAL A 183 -4.04 26.51 24.59
N SER A 184 -3.66 27.25 25.64
CA SER A 184 -3.95 28.66 25.72
C SER A 184 -3.33 29.46 24.55
N GLN A 185 -3.91 30.61 24.22
CA GLN A 185 -3.36 31.48 23.21
C GLN A 185 -1.92 31.89 23.52
N GLU A 186 -1.65 32.23 24.79
CA GLU A 186 -0.30 32.57 25.28
C GLU A 186 0.74 31.47 25.02
N ALA A 187 0.37 30.18 25.16
CA ALA A 187 1.29 29.07 24.87
C ALA A 187 1.54 28.92 23.36
N LYS A 188 0.56 29.22 22.51
CA LYS A 188 0.74 29.26 21.04
C LYS A 188 1.67 30.40 20.64
N ASP A 189 1.47 31.59 21.19
CA ASP A 189 2.29 32.78 20.90
C ASP A 189 3.75 32.55 21.35
N ASN A 190 3.96 31.92 22.49
CA ASN A 190 5.30 31.56 22.99
C ASN A 190 5.96 30.50 22.09
N ALA A 191 5.22 29.51 21.59
CA ALA A 191 5.75 28.51 20.65
C ALA A 191 6.11 29.13 19.32
N GLU A 192 5.27 30.03 18.79
CA GLU A 192 5.56 30.79 17.56
C GLU A 192 6.78 31.69 17.71
N LYS A 193 6.89 32.41 18.82
CA LYS A 193 8.06 33.23 19.12
C LYS A 193 9.34 32.39 19.13
N LYS A 194 9.31 31.26 19.81
CA LYS A 194 10.45 30.37 19.94
C LYS A 194 10.87 29.76 18.58
N ILE A 195 9.93 29.32 17.77
CA ILE A 195 10.27 28.78 16.43
C ILE A 195 10.85 29.84 15.51
N ASN A 196 10.33 31.07 15.59
CA ASN A 196 10.83 32.19 14.83
C ASN A 196 12.26 32.60 15.27
N GLU A 197 12.55 32.60 16.57
CA GLU A 197 13.91 32.85 17.09
C GLU A 197 14.91 31.82 16.57
N ILE A 198 14.53 30.53 16.56
CA ILE A 198 15.38 29.46 16.02
C ILE A 198 15.57 29.63 14.51
N TYR A 199 14.49 29.94 13.80
CA TYR A 199 14.57 30.21 12.36
C TYR A 199 15.53 31.33 12.01
N GLN A 200 15.50 32.45 12.75
CA GLN A 200 16.43 33.59 12.56
C GLN A 200 17.88 33.18 12.84
N LYS A 201 18.13 32.34 13.86
CA LYS A 201 19.48 31.83 14.13
C LYS A 201 20.00 30.97 12.96
N LEU A 202 19.17 30.10 12.40
CA LEU A 202 19.51 29.25 11.24
C LEU A 202 19.78 30.12 10.00
N LEU A 203 18.99 31.18 9.76
CA LEU A 203 19.23 32.12 8.68
C LEU A 203 20.56 32.91 8.87
N ALA A 204 20.95 33.15 10.11
CA ALA A 204 22.23 33.78 10.46
C ALA A 204 23.44 32.84 10.37
N GLY A 205 23.23 31.56 9.99
CA GLY A 205 24.30 30.61 9.76
C GLY A 205 24.59 29.67 10.95
N ALA A 206 23.73 29.61 11.97
CA ALA A 206 23.84 28.59 13.01
C ALA A 206 23.72 27.19 12.39
N LYS A 207 24.49 26.25 12.92
CA LYS A 207 24.41 24.85 12.45
C LYS A 207 23.15 24.20 12.98
N TRP A 208 22.63 23.25 12.21
CA TRP A 208 21.41 22.52 12.55
C TRP A 208 21.53 21.71 13.84
N ASP A 209 22.73 21.25 14.19
CA ASP A 209 23.02 20.41 15.35
C ASP A 209 23.39 21.23 16.63
N GLU A 210 23.40 22.54 16.56
CA GLU A 210 23.58 23.49 17.66
C GLU A 210 22.23 24.04 18.16
#